data_8da0e7468b422fe2f33a9b232daf07dc
#
_entry.id   8da0e7468b422fe2f33a9b232daf07dc
#
_cell.length_a   1.000
_cell.length_b   1.000
_cell.length_c   1.000
_cell.angle_alpha   90.00
_cell.angle_beta   90.00
_cell.angle_gamma   90.00
#
_symmetry.space_group_name_H-M   'P 1'
#
loop_
_entity.id
_entity.type
_entity.pdbx_description
1 polymer ?
#
loop_
_entity_poly.entity_id
_entity_poly.type
_entity_poly.pdbx_seq_one_letter_code
_entity_poly.pdbx_strand_id
1 'polypeptide(L)'
;VSILGLGRNFAEARMTDTVLITRETEPVFDEETGTYTPTTVTVYDGPARLKLSSSVVGSVDAQGQNLAAQTPRLDLPVATSGGVQVDDSVEITASVNDPASVGLRLNIEGVFFQTDATARRFPVEVQS
;
A
#
# COMPACT_ATOMS: atom_id res chain seq x y z
N VAL A 1 -27.44 4.22 11.26
CA VAL A 1 -26.07 4.43 10.76
C VAL A 1 -25.13 4.58 11.93
N SER A 2 -24.14 3.72 12.04
CA SER A 2 -23.15 3.80 13.09
C SER A 2 -22.14 4.93 12.81
N ILE A 3 -21.59 5.50 13.87
CA ILE A 3 -20.51 6.50 13.74
C ILE A 3 -19.30 5.88 13.03
N LEU A 4 -18.98 4.61 13.33
CA LEU A 4 -17.90 3.90 12.68
C LEU A 4 -18.16 3.74 11.17
N GLY A 5 -19.39 3.35 10.79
CA GLY A 5 -19.76 3.24 9.38
C GLY A 5 -19.63 4.56 8.63
N LEU A 6 -20.04 5.65 9.26
CA LEU A 6 -19.90 6.98 8.69
C LEU A 6 -18.42 7.36 8.52
N GLY A 7 -17.60 7.08 9.53
CA GLY A 7 -16.17 7.35 9.47
C GLY A 7 -15.47 6.54 8.37
N ARG A 8 -15.85 5.28 8.19
CA ARG A 8 -15.33 4.44 7.11
C ARG A 8 -15.74 4.98 5.75
N ASN A 9 -16.97 5.44 5.58
CA ASN A 9 -17.44 6.03 4.34
C ASN A 9 -16.62 7.29 3.99
N PHE A 10 -16.35 8.14 4.96
CA PHE A 10 -15.52 9.33 4.73
C PHE A 10 -14.09 8.95 4.37
N ALA A 11 -13.51 7.96 5.04
CA ALA A 11 -12.15 7.51 4.74
C ALA A 11 -12.08 6.92 3.33
N GLU A 12 -13.04 6.09 2.96
CA GLU A 12 -13.07 5.45 1.63
C GLU A 12 -13.33 6.47 0.52
N ALA A 13 -14.07 7.54 0.79
CA ALA A 13 -14.28 8.61 -0.18
C ALA A 13 -12.99 9.35 -0.55
N ARG A 14 -11.97 9.27 0.29
CA ARG A 14 -10.65 9.85 0.00
C ARG A 14 -9.73 8.89 -0.74
N MET A 15 -10.15 7.65 -0.91
CA MET A 15 -9.35 6.63 -1.60
C MET A 15 -9.56 6.76 -3.11
N THR A 16 -8.90 7.76 -3.70
CA THR A 16 -9.04 8.11 -5.11
C THR A 16 -8.02 7.42 -6.00
N ASP A 17 -7.03 6.78 -5.41
CA ASP A 17 -6.07 5.95 -6.15
C ASP A 17 -6.62 4.53 -6.28
N THR A 18 -6.18 3.82 -7.31
CA THR A 18 -6.47 2.40 -7.46
C THR A 18 -5.16 1.63 -7.44
N VAL A 19 -5.12 0.57 -6.64
CA VAL A 19 -3.92 -0.24 -6.48
C VAL A 19 -4.21 -1.70 -6.75
N LEU A 20 -3.20 -2.40 -7.23
CA LEU A 20 -3.17 -3.84 -7.35
C LEU A 20 -2.11 -4.37 -6.40
N ILE A 21 -2.50 -5.21 -5.46
CA ILE A 21 -1.59 -5.84 -4.51
C ILE A 21 -1.47 -7.31 -4.87
N THR A 22 -0.25 -7.77 -5.08
CA THR A 22 0.05 -9.14 -5.46
C THR A 22 1.06 -9.75 -4.51
N ARG A 23 1.04 -11.07 -4.46
CA ARG A 23 1.97 -11.86 -3.66
C ARG A 23 2.56 -12.95 -4.52
N GLU A 24 3.89 -13.08 -4.48
CA GLU A 24 4.55 -14.23 -5.09
C GLU A 24 4.30 -15.47 -4.24
N THR A 25 3.88 -16.54 -4.89
CA THR A 25 3.74 -17.85 -4.28
C THR A 25 4.89 -18.74 -4.71
N GLU A 26 4.94 -19.96 -4.18
CA GLU A 26 5.98 -20.90 -4.58
C GLU A 26 5.96 -21.12 -6.09
N PRO A 27 7.13 -21.08 -6.75
CA PRO A 27 7.19 -21.33 -8.18
C PRO A 27 6.67 -22.71 -8.52
N VAL A 28 5.93 -22.80 -9.63
CA VAL A 28 5.44 -24.07 -10.16
C VAL A 28 6.46 -24.61 -11.13
N PHE A 29 6.84 -25.89 -10.98
CA PHE A 29 7.76 -26.54 -11.88
C PHE A 29 7.04 -26.93 -13.16
N ASP A 30 7.57 -26.49 -14.29
CA ASP A 30 7.06 -26.87 -15.61
C ASP A 30 7.88 -28.02 -16.15
N GLU A 31 7.25 -29.19 -16.27
CA GLU A 31 7.91 -30.40 -16.77
C GLU A 31 8.30 -30.31 -18.25
N GLU A 32 7.57 -29.50 -19.03
CA GLU A 32 7.86 -29.35 -20.46
C GLU A 32 9.12 -28.55 -20.72
N THR A 33 9.36 -27.50 -19.91
CA THR A 33 10.52 -26.63 -20.10
C THR A 33 11.66 -26.92 -19.13
N GLY A 34 11.41 -27.71 -18.08
CA GLY A 34 12.37 -27.98 -17.03
C GLY A 34 12.70 -26.78 -16.15
N THR A 35 11.86 -25.77 -16.14
CA THR A 35 12.08 -24.52 -15.38
C THR A 35 10.95 -24.28 -14.39
N TYR A 36 11.27 -23.48 -13.36
CA TYR A 36 10.27 -23.00 -12.43
C TYR A 36 9.67 -21.69 -12.94
N THR A 37 8.34 -21.61 -12.96
CA THR A 37 7.63 -20.40 -13.34
C THR A 37 7.15 -19.70 -12.08
N PRO A 38 7.54 -18.42 -11.85
CA PRO A 38 7.02 -17.66 -10.73
C PRO A 38 5.49 -17.53 -10.85
N THR A 39 4.80 -17.74 -9.73
CA THR A 39 3.35 -17.60 -9.67
C THR A 39 3.01 -16.44 -8.74
N THR A 40 2.13 -15.57 -9.19
CA THR A 40 1.62 -14.47 -8.37
C THR A 40 0.12 -14.63 -8.17
N VAL A 41 -0.35 -14.23 -7.01
CA VAL A 41 -1.79 -14.16 -6.72
C VAL A 41 -2.16 -12.72 -6.41
N THR A 42 -3.36 -12.34 -6.82
CA THR A 42 -3.90 -11.02 -6.48
C THR A 42 -4.48 -11.07 -5.07
N VAL A 43 -3.96 -10.22 -4.22
CA VAL A 43 -4.40 -10.10 -2.83
C VAL A 43 -5.47 -9.05 -2.68
N TYR A 44 -5.34 -7.95 -3.42
CA TYR A 44 -6.28 -6.84 -3.38
C TYR A 44 -6.21 -6.08 -4.69
N ASP A 45 -7.36 -5.67 -5.19
CA ASP A 45 -7.48 -4.81 -6.37
C ASP A 45 -8.65 -3.86 -6.15
N GLY A 46 -8.35 -2.59 -5.99
CA GLY A 46 -9.41 -1.62 -5.72
C GLY A 46 -8.89 -0.29 -5.21
N PRO A 47 -9.79 0.50 -4.61
CA PRO A 47 -9.47 1.86 -4.19
C PRO A 47 -8.50 1.89 -3.02
N ALA A 48 -7.68 2.94 -3.00
CA ALA A 48 -6.68 3.17 -1.96
C ALA A 48 -6.35 4.65 -1.86
N ARG A 49 -5.72 5.03 -0.76
CA ARG A 49 -5.12 6.34 -0.59
C ARG A 49 -3.64 6.16 -0.29
N LEU A 50 -2.82 6.61 -1.21
CA LEU A 50 -1.38 6.64 -1.01
C LEU A 50 -0.98 7.99 -0.44
N LYS A 51 -0.32 7.99 0.69
CA LYS A 51 0.25 9.17 1.28
C LYS A 51 1.77 9.01 1.27
N LEU A 52 2.38 9.53 0.23
CA LEU A 52 3.81 9.71 0.20
C LEU A 52 4.11 11.00 0.93
N SER A 53 4.60 10.88 2.13
CA SER A 53 5.01 12.06 2.85
C SER A 53 6.28 12.60 2.21
N SER A 54 6.12 13.69 1.51
CA SER A 54 7.25 14.45 0.97
C SER A 54 7.82 15.41 2.00
N SER A 55 7.43 15.35 3.22
CA SER A 55 8.02 16.18 4.23
C SER A 55 9.42 15.69 4.55
N VAL A 56 10.26 15.78 3.58
CA VAL A 56 11.63 16.10 3.88
C VAL A 56 11.54 17.44 4.55
N VAL A 57 11.58 17.45 5.82
CA VAL A 57 11.91 18.68 6.49
C VAL A 57 13.31 18.99 6.02
N GLY A 58 13.42 19.94 5.14
CA GLY A 58 14.70 20.32 4.58
C GLY A 58 15.60 21.02 5.57
N SER A 59 15.36 20.88 6.85
CA SER A 59 16.27 21.41 7.84
C SER A 59 17.06 20.25 8.43
N VAL A 60 18.24 20.15 7.95
CA VAL A 60 19.28 19.53 8.74
C VAL A 60 19.49 20.45 9.92
N ASP A 61 19.31 19.94 11.12
CA ASP A 61 19.64 20.73 12.28
C ASP A 61 21.15 21.01 12.34
N ALA A 62 21.56 21.83 13.25
CA ALA A 62 22.96 22.24 13.36
C ALA A 62 23.91 21.06 13.63
N GLN A 63 23.42 19.93 14.07
CA GLN A 63 24.19 18.73 14.28
C GLN A 63 24.15 17.76 13.10
N GLY A 64 23.51 18.13 12.01
CA GLY A 64 23.43 17.27 10.85
C GLY A 64 22.41 16.16 10.95
N GLN A 65 21.53 16.19 11.91
CA GLN A 65 20.49 15.19 12.03
C GLN A 65 19.36 15.48 11.06
N ASN A 66 19.09 14.52 10.21
CA ASN A 66 17.89 14.57 9.41
C ASN A 66 16.69 14.31 10.30
N LEU A 67 15.78 15.25 10.31
CA LEU A 67 14.48 14.97 10.89
C LEU A 67 13.84 13.86 10.10
N ALA A 68 13.37 12.85 10.81
CA ALA A 68 12.86 11.64 10.21
C ALA A 68 11.83 11.95 9.14
N ALA A 69 12.08 11.50 7.93
CA ALA A 69 11.06 11.47 6.89
C ALA A 69 9.91 10.62 7.39
N GLN A 70 8.69 11.11 7.22
CA GLN A 70 7.53 10.29 7.53
C GLN A 70 7.50 9.09 6.59
N THR A 71 7.25 7.93 7.15
CA THR A 71 7.11 6.71 6.37
C THR A 71 5.94 6.84 5.41
N PRO A 72 6.12 6.54 4.12
CA PRO A 72 4.99 6.47 3.20
C PRO A 72 3.93 5.50 3.70
N ARG A 73 2.67 5.82 3.46
CA ARG A 73 1.55 5.06 4.00
C ARG A 73 0.52 4.80 2.92
N LEU A 74 -0.01 3.58 2.92
CA LEU A 74 -1.11 3.18 2.07
C LEU A 74 -2.33 2.90 2.94
N ASP A 75 -3.43 3.58 2.65
CA ASP A 75 -4.71 3.37 3.34
C ASP A 75 -5.65 2.58 2.44
N LEU A 76 -6.21 1.51 2.97
CA LEU A 76 -7.14 0.62 2.27
C LEU A 76 -8.45 0.49 3.05
N PRO A 77 -9.58 0.16 2.37
CA PRO A 77 -10.82 -0.15 3.06
C PRO A 77 -10.65 -1.33 4.01
N VAL A 78 -11.16 -1.19 5.23
CA VAL A 78 -11.02 -2.24 6.25
C VAL A 78 -11.68 -3.54 5.82
N ALA A 79 -12.85 -3.45 5.17
CA ALA A 79 -13.64 -4.62 4.83
C ALA A 79 -12.97 -5.53 3.79
N THR A 80 -12.13 -4.99 2.91
CA THR A 80 -11.59 -5.72 1.75
C THR A 80 -10.09 -5.96 1.81
N SER A 81 -9.39 -5.39 2.79
CA SER A 81 -7.93 -5.42 2.86
C SER A 81 -7.36 -6.39 3.89
N GLY A 82 -8.19 -7.28 4.43
CA GLY A 82 -7.76 -8.18 5.51
C GLY A 82 -6.71 -9.22 5.11
N GLY A 83 -6.56 -9.50 3.82
CA GLY A 83 -5.59 -10.49 3.33
C GLY A 83 -4.20 -9.94 3.03
N VAL A 84 -4.01 -8.62 3.13
CA VAL A 84 -2.71 -8.00 2.83
C VAL A 84 -1.70 -8.36 3.92
N GLN A 85 -0.49 -8.73 3.52
CA GLN A 85 0.58 -9.14 4.42
C GLN A 85 1.87 -8.38 4.12
N VAL A 86 2.81 -8.46 5.05
CA VAL A 86 4.16 -7.91 4.88
C VAL A 86 4.81 -8.52 3.64
N ASP A 87 5.57 -7.72 2.93
CA ASP A 87 6.27 -8.05 1.68
C ASP A 87 5.37 -8.21 0.46
N ASP A 88 4.07 -8.02 0.59
CA ASP A 88 3.21 -7.94 -0.58
C ASP A 88 3.61 -6.75 -1.47
N SER A 89 3.50 -6.93 -2.77
CA SER A 89 3.86 -5.91 -3.75
C SER A 89 2.63 -5.10 -4.14
N VAL A 90 2.78 -3.79 -4.16
CA VAL A 90 1.72 -2.84 -4.50
C VAL A 90 2.09 -2.12 -5.80
N GLU A 91 1.16 -2.04 -6.73
CA GLU A 91 1.31 -1.23 -7.93
C GLU A 91 0.16 -0.23 -8.02
N ILE A 92 0.48 1.03 -8.24
CA ILE A 92 -0.54 2.06 -8.48
C ILE A 92 -0.98 1.93 -9.93
N THR A 93 -2.23 1.52 -10.14
CA THR A 93 -2.77 1.29 -11.48
C THR A 93 -3.54 2.49 -12.01
N ALA A 94 -4.09 3.31 -11.12
CA ALA A 94 -4.79 4.54 -11.49
C ALA A 94 -4.71 5.54 -10.35
N SER A 95 -4.72 6.82 -10.67
CA SER A 95 -4.78 7.89 -9.69
C SER A 95 -5.53 9.07 -10.29
N VAL A 96 -6.60 9.49 -9.62
CA VAL A 96 -7.43 10.62 -10.08
C VAL A 96 -6.72 11.94 -9.82
N ASN A 97 -6.10 12.07 -8.65
CA ASN A 97 -5.53 13.34 -8.22
C ASN A 97 -4.05 13.50 -8.60
N ASP A 98 -3.35 12.41 -8.82
CA ASP A 98 -1.93 12.45 -9.19
C ASP A 98 -1.60 11.36 -10.20
N PRO A 99 -1.91 11.59 -11.48
CA PRO A 99 -1.62 10.60 -12.51
C PRO A 99 -0.15 10.23 -12.65
N ALA A 100 0.76 11.07 -12.15
CA ALA A 100 2.19 10.78 -12.18
C ALA A 100 2.57 9.60 -11.27
N SER A 101 1.72 9.25 -10.31
CA SER A 101 1.98 8.10 -9.43
C SER A 101 1.66 6.76 -10.08
N VAL A 102 0.97 6.74 -11.22
CA VAL A 102 0.64 5.49 -11.90
C VAL A 102 1.91 4.75 -12.32
N GLY A 103 1.96 3.46 -12.03
CA GLY A 103 3.14 2.64 -12.29
C GLY A 103 4.13 2.57 -11.12
N LEU A 104 3.93 3.38 -10.08
CA LEU A 104 4.76 3.32 -8.89
C LEU A 104 4.57 1.97 -8.19
N ARG A 105 5.67 1.36 -7.77
CA ARG A 105 5.67 0.09 -7.06
C ARG A 105 6.18 0.27 -5.64
N LEU A 106 5.50 -0.40 -4.72
CA LEU A 106 5.76 -0.31 -3.30
C LEU A 106 5.75 -1.69 -2.67
N ASN A 107 6.40 -1.83 -1.53
CA ASN A 107 6.33 -3.02 -0.69
C ASN A 107 5.59 -2.71 0.60
N ILE A 108 4.77 -3.64 1.06
CA ILE A 108 4.13 -3.54 2.38
C ILE A 108 5.17 -3.84 3.45
N GLU A 109 5.44 -2.87 4.32
CA GLU A 109 6.45 -2.99 5.38
C GLU A 109 5.87 -3.50 6.70
N GLY A 110 4.58 -3.34 6.90
CA GLY A 110 3.95 -3.78 8.13
C GLY A 110 2.44 -3.87 7.99
N VAL A 111 1.82 -4.61 8.91
CA VAL A 111 0.37 -4.74 8.98
C VAL A 111 -0.05 -4.43 10.41
N PHE A 112 -0.91 -3.43 10.58
CA PHE A 112 -1.41 -3.07 11.89
C PHE A 112 -2.91 -3.23 11.95
N PHE A 113 -3.39 -3.87 13.01
CA PHE A 113 -4.80 -4.04 13.27
C PHE A 113 -5.21 -3.12 14.41
N GLN A 114 -6.30 -2.41 14.22
CA GLN A 114 -6.82 -1.49 15.22
C GLN A 114 -8.33 -1.67 15.33
N THR A 115 -8.82 -1.76 16.54
CA THR A 115 -10.26 -1.79 16.80
C THR A 115 -10.89 -0.47 16.35
N ASP A 116 -12.03 -0.58 15.69
CA ASP A 116 -12.79 0.59 15.19
C ASP A 116 -12.01 1.48 14.21
N ALA A 117 -11.07 0.91 13.47
CA ALA A 117 -10.34 1.66 12.46
C ALA A 117 -11.27 2.08 11.31
N THR A 118 -11.12 3.32 10.84
CA THR A 118 -11.85 3.84 9.68
C THR A 118 -11.18 3.47 8.36
N ALA A 119 -9.90 3.21 8.38
CA ALA A 119 -9.13 2.69 7.27
C ALA A 119 -8.01 1.80 7.81
N ARG A 120 -7.62 0.81 7.03
CA ARG A 120 -6.47 -0.01 7.36
C ARG A 120 -5.23 0.65 6.78
N ARG A 121 -4.27 0.96 7.63
CA ARG A 121 -3.08 1.71 7.25
C ARG A 121 -1.87 0.80 7.23
N PHE A 122 -1.15 0.85 6.12
CA PHE A 122 0.04 0.05 5.93
C PHE A 122 1.23 0.96 5.69
N PRO A 123 2.31 0.87 6.49
CA PRO A 123 3.56 1.49 6.10
C PRO A 123 4.09 0.78 4.86
N VAL A 124 4.57 1.54 3.90
CA VAL A 124 5.06 1.02 2.63
C VAL A 124 6.41 1.64 2.30
N GLU A 125 7.18 0.96 1.46
CA GLU A 125 8.45 1.45 0.95
C GLU A 125 8.41 1.42 -0.58
N VAL A 126 8.91 2.49 -1.20
CA VAL A 126 9.00 2.56 -2.65
C VAL A 126 10.07 1.59 -3.13
N GLN A 127 9.71 0.75 -4.09
CA GLN A 127 10.68 -0.13 -4.75
C GLN A 127 11.57 0.70 -5.67
N SER A 128 12.84 0.50 -5.55
CA SER A 128 13.82 1.13 -6.43
C SER A 128 14.01 0.34 -7.71
#